data_936734b2ceacc6ab202949be9b2c075f
#
_entry.id   936734b2ceacc6ab202949be9b2c075f
#
_cell.length_a   1.000
_cell.length_b   1.000
_cell.length_c   1.000
_cell.angle_alpha   90.00
_cell.angle_beta   90.00
_cell.angle_gamma   90.00
#
_symmetry.space_group_name_H-M   'P 1'
#
loop_
_entity.id
_entity.type
_entity.pdbx_description
1 polymer ?
#
loop_
_entity_poly.entity_id
_entity_poly.type
_entity_poly.pdbx_seq_one_letter_code
_entity_poly.pdbx_strand_id
1 'polypeptide(L)'
;FADALALEALSMLFEHLPTSSKYLESGKNLESGNGEDLAAAANCQVAAWMSFHAGTNVWVGLSHGIGHQLGARANVPHGVTSCIMLPRVMEYNRSVSAPQQRRLAEAMGIQTSGMSDDEASIAAVSALEDLIDRLGIPRRLRDYGVSREDFAPIVQDAMQDMVVAFNPRPIANQEELVELLEKAL
;
A
#
# COMPACT_ATOMS: atom_id res chain seq x y z
N PHE A 1 -4.68 -8.58 -17.95
CA PHE A 1 -4.18 -7.24 -18.31
C PHE A 1 -3.87 -6.41 -17.07
N ALA A 2 -4.85 -6.19 -16.19
CA ALA A 2 -4.64 -5.39 -14.96
C ALA A 2 -3.49 -5.93 -14.08
N ASP A 3 -3.46 -7.24 -13.84
CA ASP A 3 -2.37 -7.90 -13.08
C ASP A 3 -0.99 -7.64 -13.69
N ALA A 4 -0.87 -7.71 -15.03
CA ALA A 4 0.43 -7.50 -15.68
C ALA A 4 0.92 -6.07 -15.47
N LEU A 5 0.04 -5.08 -15.61
CA LEU A 5 0.39 -3.67 -15.35
C LEU A 5 0.71 -3.42 -13.88
N ALA A 6 -0.07 -4.02 -12.97
CA ALA A 6 0.14 -3.83 -11.52
C ALA A 6 1.45 -4.43 -11.04
N LEU A 7 1.79 -5.65 -11.48
CA LEU A 7 3.04 -6.33 -11.10
C LEU A 7 4.27 -5.61 -11.67
N GLU A 8 4.21 -5.16 -12.93
CA GLU A 8 5.28 -4.39 -13.53
C GLU A 8 5.46 -3.04 -12.82
N ALA A 9 4.36 -2.31 -12.56
CA ALA A 9 4.41 -1.06 -11.81
C ALA A 9 5.02 -1.25 -10.41
N LEU A 10 4.66 -2.35 -9.73
CA LEU A 10 5.21 -2.69 -8.43
C LEU A 10 6.73 -2.93 -8.50
N SER A 11 7.19 -3.70 -9.49
CA SER A 11 8.62 -3.97 -9.72
C SER A 11 9.38 -2.66 -9.94
N MET A 12 8.89 -1.80 -10.83
CA MET A 12 9.51 -0.49 -11.12
C MET A 12 9.56 0.40 -9.88
N LEU A 13 8.49 0.44 -9.06
CA LEU A 13 8.46 1.24 -7.84
C LEU A 13 9.46 0.72 -6.80
N PHE A 14 9.56 -0.58 -6.61
CA PHE A 14 10.53 -1.16 -5.67
C PHE A 14 11.98 -0.87 -6.06
N GLU A 15 12.28 -0.84 -7.35
CA GLU A 15 13.61 -0.53 -7.87
C GLU A 15 13.94 0.97 -7.80
N HIS A 16 13.01 1.83 -8.23
CA HIS A 16 13.34 3.23 -8.55
C HIS A 16 12.85 4.24 -7.52
N LEU A 17 11.80 3.93 -6.72
CA LEU A 17 11.20 4.91 -5.82
C LEU A 17 12.17 5.43 -4.74
N PRO A 18 13.06 4.61 -4.13
CA PRO A 18 14.01 5.13 -3.14
C PRO A 18 15.01 6.15 -3.71
N THR A 19 15.44 5.98 -4.97
CA THR A 19 16.32 6.93 -5.66
C THR A 19 15.56 8.18 -6.04
N SER A 20 14.37 8.03 -6.61
CA SER A 20 13.49 9.14 -6.99
C SER A 20 13.10 10.01 -5.78
N SER A 21 12.77 9.41 -4.63
CA SER A 21 12.41 10.13 -3.40
C SER A 21 13.57 10.99 -2.90
N LYS A 22 14.76 10.43 -2.78
CA LYS A 22 15.97 11.16 -2.37
C LYS A 22 16.31 12.33 -3.31
N TYR A 23 16.13 12.13 -4.61
CA TYR A 23 16.34 13.18 -5.59
C TYR A 23 15.35 14.33 -5.37
N LEU A 24 14.06 14.05 -5.21
CA LEU A 24 13.03 15.06 -4.98
C LEU A 24 13.24 15.80 -3.65
N GLU A 25 13.60 15.11 -2.58
CA GLU A 25 13.90 15.70 -1.26
C GLU A 25 15.12 16.61 -1.29
N SER A 26 16.08 16.36 -2.18
CA SER A 26 17.28 17.18 -2.32
C SER A 26 17.02 18.59 -2.83
N GLY A 27 15.81 18.88 -3.30
CA GLY A 27 15.44 20.17 -3.91
C GLY A 27 16.16 20.49 -5.24
N LYS A 28 16.83 19.49 -5.83
CA LYS A 28 17.46 19.64 -7.14
C LYS A 28 16.39 19.79 -8.22
N ASN A 29 16.65 20.67 -9.20
CA ASN A 29 15.81 20.77 -10.38
C ASN A 29 16.25 19.73 -11.45
N LEU A 30 15.47 19.59 -12.51
CA LEU A 30 15.75 18.65 -13.61
C LEU A 30 17.13 18.86 -14.25
N GLU A 31 17.67 20.09 -14.23
CA GLU A 31 18.96 20.43 -14.81
C GLU A 31 20.14 20.01 -13.91
N SER A 32 19.92 19.89 -12.61
CA SER A 32 20.94 19.53 -11.61
C SER A 32 20.94 18.04 -11.22
N GLY A 33 19.94 17.26 -11.67
CA GLY A 33 19.90 15.81 -11.50
C GLY A 33 20.92 15.11 -12.41
N ASN A 34 21.49 14.01 -11.95
CA ASN A 34 22.28 13.13 -12.83
C ASN A 34 21.33 12.24 -13.65
N GLY A 35 21.88 11.53 -14.65
CA GLY A 35 21.07 10.68 -15.53
C GLY A 35 20.34 9.55 -14.81
N GLU A 36 20.88 9.04 -13.71
CA GLU A 36 20.27 7.99 -12.87
C GLU A 36 19.07 8.53 -12.09
N ASP A 37 19.20 9.71 -11.45
CA ASP A 37 18.11 10.36 -10.72
C ASP A 37 16.91 10.64 -11.64
N LEU A 38 17.18 11.13 -12.86
CA LEU A 38 16.16 11.45 -13.87
C LEU A 38 15.48 10.19 -14.40
N ALA A 39 16.26 9.13 -14.66
CA ALA A 39 15.72 7.84 -15.09
C ALA A 39 14.82 7.23 -14.02
N ALA A 40 15.24 7.25 -12.75
CA ALA A 40 14.45 6.77 -11.64
C ALA A 40 13.12 7.55 -11.51
N ALA A 41 13.16 8.87 -11.61
CA ALA A 41 11.94 9.70 -11.56
C ALA A 41 11.00 9.39 -12.74
N ALA A 42 11.52 9.24 -13.96
CA ALA A 42 10.73 8.88 -15.13
C ALA A 42 10.08 7.49 -14.99
N ASN A 43 10.84 6.51 -14.53
CA ASN A 43 10.31 5.16 -14.27
C ASN A 43 9.21 5.16 -13.20
N CYS A 44 9.35 5.94 -12.14
CA CYS A 44 8.28 6.10 -11.15
C CYS A 44 7.01 6.73 -11.75
N GLN A 45 7.12 7.70 -12.66
CA GLN A 45 5.96 8.26 -13.35
C GLN A 45 5.26 7.24 -14.25
N VAL A 46 6.03 6.43 -14.99
CA VAL A 46 5.49 5.35 -15.82
C VAL A 46 4.80 4.32 -14.94
N ALA A 47 5.42 3.90 -13.82
CA ALA A 47 4.83 2.97 -12.87
C ALA A 47 3.53 3.51 -12.27
N ALA A 48 3.47 4.79 -11.91
CA ALA A 48 2.26 5.44 -11.41
C ALA A 48 1.13 5.41 -12.47
N TRP A 49 1.46 5.68 -13.73
CA TRP A 49 0.49 5.59 -14.84
C TRP A 49 -0.01 4.16 -15.02
N MET A 50 0.89 3.16 -15.01
CA MET A 50 0.52 1.74 -15.13
C MET A 50 -0.37 1.29 -13.97
N SER A 51 -0.05 1.66 -12.73
CA SER A 51 -0.84 1.32 -11.55
C SER A 51 -2.23 1.95 -11.59
N PHE A 52 -2.35 3.20 -12.05
CA PHE A 52 -3.64 3.85 -12.25
C PHE A 52 -4.49 3.10 -13.29
N HIS A 53 -3.91 2.74 -14.44
CA HIS A 53 -4.61 1.96 -15.45
C HIS A 53 -5.00 0.56 -14.98
N ALA A 54 -4.16 -0.10 -14.19
CA ALA A 54 -4.54 -1.36 -13.55
C ALA A 54 -5.75 -1.17 -12.63
N GLY A 55 -5.70 -0.16 -11.76
CA GLY A 55 -6.74 0.16 -10.78
C GLY A 55 -8.09 0.53 -11.39
N THR A 56 -8.12 1.16 -12.57
CA THR A 56 -9.38 1.50 -13.26
C THR A 56 -10.09 0.30 -13.89
N ASN A 57 -9.41 -0.85 -13.99
CA ASN A 57 -9.96 -2.08 -14.57
C ASN A 57 -10.35 -3.14 -13.51
N VAL A 58 -10.17 -2.84 -12.24
CA VAL A 58 -10.49 -3.73 -11.11
C VAL A 58 -11.12 -2.92 -9.97
N TRP A 59 -11.76 -3.62 -9.04
CA TRP A 59 -12.24 -2.98 -7.83
C TRP A 59 -11.10 -2.85 -6.83
N VAL A 60 -11.01 -1.69 -6.17
CA VAL A 60 -10.17 -1.49 -5.00
C VAL A 60 -10.88 -2.06 -3.76
N GLY A 61 -10.14 -2.31 -2.69
CA GLY A 61 -10.67 -3.03 -1.52
C GLY A 61 -10.45 -2.27 -0.20
N LEU A 62 -10.36 -3.05 0.86
CA LEU A 62 -10.38 -2.62 2.25
C LEU A 62 -9.37 -1.51 2.59
N SER A 63 -8.13 -1.60 2.10
CA SER A 63 -7.11 -0.57 2.37
C SER A 63 -7.57 0.82 1.87
N HIS A 64 -8.22 0.85 0.71
CA HIS A 64 -8.75 2.07 0.11
C HIS A 64 -9.99 2.57 0.83
N GLY A 65 -10.93 1.66 1.15
CA GLY A 65 -12.15 2.01 1.86
C GLY A 65 -11.89 2.57 3.26
N ILE A 66 -10.98 1.98 4.04
CA ILE A 66 -10.55 2.54 5.33
C ILE A 66 -9.81 3.87 5.10
N GLY A 67 -8.96 3.94 4.06
CA GLY A 67 -8.23 5.15 3.69
C GLY A 67 -9.13 6.35 3.41
N HIS A 68 -10.28 6.14 2.76
CA HIS A 68 -11.29 7.19 2.53
C HIS A 68 -11.77 7.79 3.86
N GLN A 69 -12.07 6.93 4.84
CA GLN A 69 -12.59 7.38 6.14
C GLN A 69 -11.51 8.07 6.98
N LEU A 70 -10.28 7.56 6.97
CA LEU A 70 -9.14 8.20 7.62
C LEU A 70 -8.85 9.59 7.03
N GLY A 71 -8.94 9.72 5.71
CA GLY A 71 -8.79 11.00 5.03
C GLY A 71 -9.92 11.98 5.38
N ALA A 72 -11.17 11.53 5.31
CA ALA A 72 -12.33 12.38 5.52
C ALA A 72 -12.51 12.83 6.98
N ARG A 73 -12.23 11.94 7.96
CA ARG A 73 -12.51 12.19 9.38
C ARG A 73 -11.30 12.65 10.17
N ALA A 74 -10.12 12.17 9.83
CA ALA A 74 -8.89 12.46 10.56
C ALA A 74 -7.87 13.25 9.75
N ASN A 75 -8.22 13.68 8.53
CA ASN A 75 -7.36 14.47 7.64
C ASN A 75 -5.98 13.82 7.37
N VAL A 76 -5.90 12.49 7.42
CA VAL A 76 -4.68 11.77 7.05
C VAL A 76 -4.52 11.84 5.53
N PRO A 77 -3.34 12.25 5.01
CA PRO A 77 -3.13 12.33 3.57
C PRO A 77 -3.38 10.98 2.87
N HIS A 78 -4.09 10.99 1.74
CA HIS A 78 -4.54 9.76 1.07
C HIS A 78 -3.41 8.77 0.75
N GLY A 79 -2.26 9.23 0.27
CA GLY A 79 -1.09 8.36 0.04
C GLY A 79 -0.57 7.71 1.32
N VAL A 80 -0.63 8.43 2.43
CA VAL A 80 -0.21 7.94 3.76
C VAL A 80 -1.16 6.88 4.29
N THR A 81 -2.49 7.06 4.12
CA THR A 81 -3.47 6.05 4.55
C THR A 81 -3.18 4.69 3.93
N SER A 82 -2.80 4.66 2.65
CA SER A 82 -2.42 3.43 1.95
C SER A 82 -1.13 2.85 2.51
N CYS A 83 -0.11 3.66 2.79
CA CYS A 83 1.15 3.18 3.37
C CYS A 83 0.94 2.52 4.74
N ILE A 84 0.03 3.06 5.56
CA ILE A 84 -0.26 2.53 6.90
C ILE A 84 -1.14 1.28 6.82
N MET A 85 -2.21 1.31 6.02
CA MET A 85 -3.24 0.28 6.04
C MET A 85 -2.91 -0.92 5.15
N LEU A 86 -2.20 -0.74 4.02
CA LEU A 86 -1.97 -1.83 3.06
C LEU A 86 -1.24 -3.03 3.67
N PRO A 87 -0.14 -2.88 4.45
CA PRO A 87 0.49 -4.03 5.10
C PRO A 87 -0.48 -4.81 6.01
N ARG A 88 -1.32 -4.12 6.78
CA ARG A 88 -2.30 -4.72 7.69
C ARG A 88 -3.42 -5.44 6.93
N VAL A 89 -3.87 -4.87 5.82
CA VAL A 89 -4.87 -5.48 4.95
C VAL A 89 -4.30 -6.69 4.20
N MET A 90 -3.03 -6.65 3.78
CA MET A 90 -2.36 -7.82 3.20
C MET A 90 -2.31 -8.98 4.20
N GLU A 91 -1.92 -8.72 5.45
CA GLU A 91 -1.95 -9.72 6.54
C GLU A 91 -3.37 -10.28 6.76
N TYR A 92 -4.37 -9.41 6.80
CA TYR A 92 -5.78 -9.79 6.96
C TYR A 92 -6.26 -10.70 5.82
N ASN A 93 -5.92 -10.37 4.59
CA ASN A 93 -6.33 -11.08 3.38
C ASN A 93 -5.54 -12.37 3.12
N ARG A 94 -4.43 -12.62 3.80
CA ARG A 94 -3.50 -13.73 3.51
C ARG A 94 -4.20 -15.07 3.39
N SER A 95 -5.12 -15.38 4.29
CA SER A 95 -5.84 -16.66 4.29
C SER A 95 -6.60 -16.98 3.00
N VAL A 96 -6.92 -15.99 2.19
CA VAL A 96 -7.66 -16.12 0.93
C VAL A 96 -6.88 -15.66 -0.30
N SER A 97 -5.72 -15.03 -0.12
CA SER A 97 -4.95 -14.41 -1.22
C SER A 97 -3.44 -14.68 -1.16
N ALA A 98 -2.97 -15.63 -0.35
CA ALA A 98 -1.54 -15.94 -0.26
C ALA A 98 -0.89 -16.26 -1.63
N PRO A 99 -1.51 -17.03 -2.55
CA PRO A 99 -0.93 -17.27 -3.87
C PRO A 99 -0.78 -15.98 -4.72
N GLN A 100 -1.72 -15.04 -4.61
CA GLN A 100 -1.62 -13.74 -5.28
C GLN A 100 -0.53 -12.87 -4.65
N GLN A 101 -0.41 -12.91 -3.33
CA GLN A 101 0.63 -12.17 -2.61
C GLN A 101 2.03 -12.72 -2.87
N ARG A 102 2.18 -14.03 -3.15
CA ARG A 102 3.43 -14.59 -3.67
C ARG A 102 3.88 -13.87 -4.96
N ARG A 103 2.96 -13.65 -5.90
CA ARG A 103 3.26 -12.92 -7.15
C ARG A 103 3.73 -11.49 -6.87
N LEU A 104 3.18 -10.84 -5.82
CA LEU A 104 3.68 -9.54 -5.38
C LEU A 104 5.11 -9.64 -4.86
N ALA A 105 5.41 -10.65 -4.01
CA ALA A 105 6.78 -10.89 -3.53
C ALA A 105 7.77 -11.05 -4.69
N GLU A 106 7.42 -11.83 -5.70
CA GLU A 106 8.24 -12.04 -6.90
C GLU A 106 8.46 -10.73 -7.67
N ALA A 107 7.42 -9.92 -7.85
CA ALA A 107 7.52 -8.60 -8.48
C ALA A 107 8.38 -7.61 -7.67
N MET A 108 8.41 -7.75 -6.34
CA MET A 108 9.30 -6.99 -5.45
C MET A 108 10.76 -7.48 -5.49
N GLY A 109 11.08 -8.51 -6.30
CA GLY A 109 12.41 -9.09 -6.43
C GLY A 109 12.76 -10.15 -5.38
N ILE A 110 11.79 -10.64 -4.61
CA ILE A 110 12.01 -11.66 -3.58
C ILE A 110 12.09 -13.04 -4.23
N GLN A 111 13.13 -13.82 -3.88
CA GLN A 111 13.26 -15.19 -4.32
C GLN A 111 12.32 -16.10 -3.52
N THR A 112 11.22 -16.52 -4.13
CA THR A 112 10.20 -17.35 -3.45
C THR A 112 10.39 -18.85 -3.62
N SER A 113 11.46 -19.29 -4.29
CA SER A 113 11.76 -20.72 -4.48
C SER A 113 11.93 -21.42 -3.14
N GLY A 114 11.15 -22.48 -2.91
CA GLY A 114 11.16 -23.24 -1.66
C GLY A 114 10.27 -22.67 -0.54
N MET A 115 9.65 -21.50 -0.73
CA MET A 115 8.68 -20.93 0.21
C MET A 115 7.28 -21.49 -0.06
N SER A 116 6.48 -21.65 0.98
CA SER A 116 5.02 -21.74 0.87
C SER A 116 4.43 -20.40 0.44
N ASP A 117 3.18 -20.36 -0.01
CA ASP A 117 2.50 -19.12 -0.36
C ASP A 117 2.35 -18.18 0.85
N ASP A 118 2.13 -18.73 2.04
CA ASP A 118 2.08 -17.98 3.28
C ASP A 118 3.43 -17.33 3.62
N GLU A 119 4.55 -18.05 3.49
CA GLU A 119 5.88 -17.50 3.72
C GLU A 119 6.21 -16.39 2.71
N ALA A 120 5.88 -16.59 1.44
CA ALA A 120 6.06 -15.57 0.41
C ALA A 120 5.18 -14.32 0.67
N SER A 121 3.95 -14.51 1.15
CA SER A 121 3.06 -13.42 1.56
C SER A 121 3.65 -12.62 2.72
N ILE A 122 4.18 -13.28 3.75
CA ILE A 122 4.85 -12.63 4.88
C ILE A 122 6.06 -11.82 4.39
N ALA A 123 6.86 -12.40 3.51
CA ALA A 123 8.02 -11.73 2.93
C ALA A 123 7.62 -10.48 2.12
N ALA A 124 6.50 -10.54 1.37
CA ALA A 124 5.97 -9.39 0.63
C ALA A 124 5.56 -8.25 1.57
N VAL A 125 4.86 -8.56 2.68
CA VAL A 125 4.47 -7.56 3.68
C VAL A 125 5.69 -6.91 4.30
N SER A 126 6.69 -7.71 4.72
CA SER A 126 7.93 -7.19 5.28
C SER A 126 8.69 -6.27 4.31
N ALA A 127 8.81 -6.67 3.04
CA ALA A 127 9.47 -5.85 2.03
C ALA A 127 8.74 -4.53 1.75
N LEU A 128 7.40 -4.54 1.79
CA LEU A 128 6.60 -3.32 1.68
C LEU A 128 6.83 -2.39 2.87
N GLU A 129 6.84 -2.93 4.09
CA GLU A 129 7.13 -2.15 5.29
C GLU A 129 8.55 -1.55 5.26
N ASP A 130 9.54 -2.32 4.82
CA ASP A 130 10.92 -1.86 4.67
C ASP A 130 11.04 -0.73 3.62
N LEU A 131 10.26 -0.81 2.52
CA LEU A 131 10.21 0.26 1.53
C LEU A 131 9.63 1.53 2.13
N ILE A 132 8.50 1.44 2.85
CA ILE A 132 7.85 2.58 3.52
C ILE A 132 8.82 3.24 4.52
N ASP A 133 9.55 2.45 5.29
CA ASP A 133 10.57 2.95 6.24
C ASP A 133 11.72 3.68 5.53
N ARG A 134 12.22 3.13 4.42
CA ARG A 134 13.26 3.78 3.61
C ARG A 134 12.82 5.11 3.01
N LEU A 135 11.51 5.27 2.80
CA LEU A 135 10.91 6.52 2.33
C LEU A 135 10.63 7.52 3.46
N GLY A 136 10.92 7.16 4.71
CA GLY A 136 10.72 8.05 5.86
C GLY A 136 9.25 8.31 6.20
N ILE A 137 8.32 7.47 5.74
CA ILE A 137 6.89 7.65 5.98
C ILE A 137 6.53 7.01 7.33
N PRO A 138 5.99 7.77 8.31
CA PRO A 138 5.53 7.21 9.58
C PRO A 138 4.44 6.15 9.35
N ARG A 139 4.56 4.99 10.03
CA ARG A 139 3.70 3.82 9.84
C ARG A 139 2.58 3.67 10.88
N ARG A 140 2.33 4.70 11.66
CA ARG A 140 1.33 4.64 12.73
C ARG A 140 0.31 5.76 12.57
N LEU A 141 -0.94 5.42 12.74
CA LEU A 141 -2.06 6.37 12.70
C LEU A 141 -1.91 7.47 13.76
N ARG A 142 -1.33 7.13 14.92
CA ARG A 142 -1.05 8.10 16.00
C ARG A 142 -0.11 9.23 15.58
N ASP A 143 0.81 8.97 14.65
CA ASP A 143 1.76 9.98 14.16
C ASP A 143 1.06 11.06 13.33
N TYR A 144 -0.18 10.79 12.91
CA TYR A 144 -1.06 11.71 12.20
C TYR A 144 -2.23 12.19 13.07
N GLY A 145 -2.14 12.02 14.41
CA GLY A 145 -3.12 12.51 15.36
C GLY A 145 -4.36 11.65 15.53
N VAL A 146 -4.43 10.47 14.91
CA VAL A 146 -5.54 9.54 15.07
C VAL A 146 -5.42 8.81 16.41
N SER A 147 -6.52 8.72 17.13
CA SER A 147 -6.64 8.03 18.41
C SER A 147 -7.76 6.99 18.37
N ARG A 148 -7.87 6.20 19.43
CA ARG A 148 -8.99 5.22 19.57
C ARG A 148 -10.37 5.86 19.59
N GLU A 149 -10.46 7.13 20.02
CA GLU A 149 -11.72 7.87 20.06
C GLU A 149 -12.27 8.13 18.66
N ASP A 150 -11.40 8.14 17.63
CA ASP A 150 -11.76 8.34 16.24
C ASP A 150 -12.30 7.06 15.57
N PHE A 151 -12.07 5.88 16.16
CA PHE A 151 -12.36 4.60 15.51
C PHE A 151 -13.84 4.37 15.24
N ALA A 152 -14.73 4.68 16.20
CA ALA A 152 -16.15 4.38 16.06
C ALA A 152 -16.77 5.01 14.81
N PRO A 153 -16.61 6.31 14.54
CA PRO A 153 -17.15 6.92 13.31
C PRO A 153 -16.45 6.43 12.04
N ILE A 154 -15.13 6.16 12.08
CA ILE A 154 -14.38 5.61 10.94
C ILE A 154 -14.91 4.23 10.57
N VAL A 155 -15.08 3.35 11.55
CA VAL A 155 -15.60 1.99 11.37
C VAL A 155 -17.03 2.00 10.87
N GLN A 156 -17.88 2.84 11.44
CA GLN A 156 -19.28 2.97 11.02
C GLN A 156 -19.39 3.34 9.53
N ASP A 157 -18.61 4.31 9.08
CA ASP A 157 -18.64 4.74 7.69
C ASP A 157 -17.97 3.70 6.76
N ALA A 158 -16.86 3.08 7.19
CA ALA A 158 -16.20 2.03 6.41
C ALA A 158 -17.12 0.83 6.16
N MET A 159 -17.95 0.44 7.13
CA MET A 159 -18.93 -0.63 6.95
C MET A 159 -20.02 -0.30 5.91
N GLN A 160 -20.20 0.97 5.58
CA GLN A 160 -21.17 1.42 4.56
C GLN A 160 -20.49 1.73 3.23
N ASP A 161 -19.15 1.75 3.18
CA ASP A 161 -18.41 2.00 1.96
C ASP A 161 -18.42 0.75 1.07
N MET A 162 -19.00 0.88 -0.13
CA MET A 162 -19.08 -0.21 -1.11
C MET A 162 -17.70 -0.74 -1.48
N VAL A 163 -16.65 0.07 -1.41
CA VAL A 163 -15.26 -0.33 -1.69
C VAL A 163 -14.78 -1.41 -0.71
N VAL A 164 -15.20 -1.34 0.55
CA VAL A 164 -14.88 -2.36 1.57
C VAL A 164 -15.50 -3.71 1.22
N ALA A 165 -16.70 -3.71 0.62
CA ALA A 165 -17.41 -4.94 0.24
C ALA A 165 -16.68 -5.74 -0.87
N PHE A 166 -15.81 -5.12 -1.66
CA PHE A 166 -15.01 -5.79 -2.69
C PHE A 166 -13.71 -6.42 -2.16
N ASN A 167 -13.44 -6.33 -0.85
CA ASN A 167 -12.25 -6.95 -0.29
C ASN A 167 -12.30 -8.49 -0.43
N PRO A 168 -11.19 -9.16 -0.85
CA PRO A 168 -11.17 -10.61 -1.07
C PRO A 168 -11.63 -11.43 0.14
N ARG A 169 -11.22 -11.04 1.34
CA ARG A 169 -11.77 -11.57 2.60
C ARG A 169 -12.83 -10.60 3.12
N PRO A 170 -14.11 -10.97 3.08
CA PRO A 170 -15.18 -10.10 3.58
C PRO A 170 -14.97 -9.73 5.05
N ILE A 171 -15.34 -8.49 5.40
CA ILE A 171 -15.42 -8.06 6.79
C ILE A 171 -16.73 -8.58 7.37
N ALA A 172 -16.66 -9.36 8.44
CA ALA A 172 -17.83 -9.97 9.05
C ALA A 172 -18.58 -9.02 10.02
N ASN A 173 -17.85 -8.14 10.69
CA ASN A 173 -18.38 -7.24 11.71
C ASN A 173 -17.47 -6.03 11.93
N GLN A 174 -17.92 -5.09 12.77
CA GLN A 174 -17.16 -3.87 13.07
C GLN A 174 -15.89 -4.15 13.88
N GLU A 175 -15.89 -5.20 14.69
CA GLU A 175 -14.79 -5.60 15.56
C GLU A 175 -13.53 -5.93 14.72
N GLU A 176 -13.68 -6.58 13.56
CA GLU A 176 -12.55 -6.85 12.65
C GLU A 176 -11.93 -5.56 12.10
N LEU A 177 -12.73 -4.52 11.82
CA LEU A 177 -12.19 -3.21 11.42
C LEU A 177 -11.48 -2.50 12.57
N VAL A 178 -12.02 -2.59 13.79
CA VAL A 178 -11.37 -2.06 14.99
C VAL A 178 -10.01 -2.73 15.19
N GLU A 179 -9.92 -4.05 15.07
CA GLU A 179 -8.66 -4.80 15.20
C GLU A 179 -7.61 -4.36 14.16
N LEU A 180 -8.04 -4.09 12.92
CA LEU A 180 -7.15 -3.57 11.88
C LEU A 180 -6.62 -2.18 12.21
N LEU A 181 -7.48 -1.28 12.71
CA LEU A 181 -7.08 0.06 13.13
C LEU A 181 -6.16 0.02 14.37
N GLU A 182 -6.41 -0.89 15.33
CA GLU A 182 -5.55 -1.10 16.50
C GLU A 182 -4.13 -1.53 16.10
N LYS A 183 -4.01 -2.43 15.11
CA LYS A 183 -2.69 -2.85 14.59
C LYS A 183 -1.96 -1.70 13.86
N ALA A 184 -2.69 -0.73 13.37
CA ALA A 184 -2.17 0.44 12.67
C ALA A 184 -1.89 1.65 13.60
N LEU A 185 -2.43 1.65 14.83
CA LEU A 185 -2.29 2.71 15.83
C LEU A 185 -0.91 2.65 16.49
#